data_7cc6314f063b80f94cf0e3fa03d0894d
#
_entry.id   7cc6314f063b80f94cf0e3fa03d0894d
#
_cell.length_a   1.000
_cell.length_b   1.000
_cell.length_c   1.000
_cell.angle_alpha   90.00
_cell.angle_beta   90.00
_cell.angle_gamma   90.00
#
_symmetry.space_group_name_H-M   'P 1'
#
loop_
_entity.id
_entity.type
_entity.pdbx_description
1 polymer ?
#
loop_
_entity_poly.entity_id
_entity_poly.type
_entity_poly.pdbx_seq_one_letter_code
_entity_poly.pdbx_strand_id
1 'polypeptide(L)'
;MGKVDGLLVGLAALSAAFYIYGLWDKPFIAFSSNILFPVYALISAIFGFDVARRYGLRSLLGAVFFFLALGLFIWCIGEIVWAIYVLAFSIEVPFPSLADVFYITGYGSFFIGFFIFMKVFRYVFSERAIIVPSIVSGLLILAITSFTVVPEAFAQSSNIVEAVLAVAYPMHDAALIALAVIALMVFWGGKLAKGWLYLLTGFMLTGLVDIFYYYYDLLGLIWEGHPLELLWLFSYLAMAKGFHDVWIGRE
;
A
#
# COMPACT_ATOMS: atom_id res chain seq x y z
N MET A 1 15.15 -19.05 -10.88
CA MET A 1 14.83 -17.84 -10.10
C MET A 1 15.69 -16.71 -10.68
N GLY A 2 15.06 -15.65 -11.18
CA GLY A 2 15.82 -14.51 -11.73
C GLY A 2 16.61 -13.76 -10.65
N LYS A 3 17.59 -12.95 -11.04
CA LYS A 3 18.37 -12.14 -10.08
C LYS A 3 17.47 -11.24 -9.20
N VAL A 4 16.44 -10.65 -9.81
CA VAL A 4 15.47 -9.79 -9.09
C VAL A 4 14.64 -10.60 -8.11
N ASP A 5 14.17 -11.79 -8.48
CA ASP A 5 13.44 -12.69 -7.57
C ASP A 5 14.30 -13.02 -6.34
N GLY A 6 15.58 -13.37 -6.57
CA GLY A 6 16.51 -13.66 -5.48
C GLY A 6 16.71 -12.48 -4.53
N LEU A 7 16.81 -11.27 -5.07
CA LEU A 7 16.92 -10.05 -4.28
C LEU A 7 15.67 -9.81 -3.43
N LEU A 8 14.47 -9.84 -4.03
CA LEU A 8 13.22 -9.57 -3.32
C LEU A 8 12.94 -10.62 -2.24
N VAL A 9 13.22 -11.90 -2.52
CA VAL A 9 13.11 -12.99 -1.52
C VAL A 9 14.14 -12.79 -0.39
N GLY A 10 15.36 -12.38 -0.73
CA GLY A 10 16.39 -12.07 0.27
C GLY A 10 15.97 -10.91 1.19
N LEU A 11 15.40 -9.84 0.63
CA LEU A 11 14.88 -8.71 1.40
C LEU A 11 13.70 -9.14 2.30
N ALA A 12 12.78 -9.97 1.80
CA ALA A 12 11.68 -10.49 2.60
C ALA A 12 12.19 -11.36 3.78
N ALA A 13 13.16 -12.23 3.52
CA ALA A 13 13.77 -13.07 4.56
C ALA A 13 14.53 -12.23 5.59
N LEU A 14 15.25 -11.19 5.15
CA LEU A 14 15.93 -10.25 6.04
C LEU A 14 14.96 -9.51 6.95
N SER A 15 13.85 -8.99 6.39
CA SER A 15 12.81 -8.33 7.18
C SER A 15 12.21 -9.30 8.21
N ALA A 16 11.84 -10.50 7.79
CA ALA A 16 11.32 -11.51 8.72
C ALA A 16 12.31 -11.81 9.85
N ALA A 17 13.60 -11.95 9.54
CA ALA A 17 14.63 -12.17 10.55
C ALA A 17 14.75 -10.98 11.52
N PHE A 18 14.65 -9.72 11.03
CA PHE A 18 14.69 -8.52 11.86
C PHE A 18 13.48 -8.47 12.81
N TYR A 19 12.28 -8.76 12.32
CA TYR A 19 11.07 -8.78 13.16
C TYR A 19 11.08 -9.93 14.16
N ILE A 20 11.61 -11.10 13.80
CA ILE A 20 11.80 -12.21 14.75
C ILE A 20 12.79 -11.79 15.84
N TYR A 21 13.95 -11.22 15.49
CA TYR A 21 14.92 -10.73 16.46
C TYR A 21 14.33 -9.61 17.32
N GLY A 22 13.55 -8.71 16.75
CA GLY A 22 12.87 -7.60 17.40
C GLY A 22 11.86 -8.01 18.49
N LEU A 23 11.43 -9.28 18.55
CA LEU A 23 10.63 -9.79 19.67
C LEU A 23 11.42 -9.73 21.01
N TRP A 24 12.75 -9.79 20.94
CA TRP A 24 13.65 -9.70 22.10
C TRP A 24 14.32 -8.34 22.22
N ASP A 25 14.43 -7.57 21.13
CA ASP A 25 15.10 -6.26 21.09
C ASP A 25 14.19 -5.23 20.39
N LYS A 26 13.30 -4.62 21.16
CA LYS A 26 12.35 -3.61 20.65
C LYS A 26 13.06 -2.35 20.09
N PRO A 27 14.11 -1.79 20.72
CA PRO A 27 14.85 -0.67 20.12
C PRO A 27 15.45 -1.00 18.76
N PHE A 28 15.99 -2.21 18.58
CA PHE A 28 16.54 -2.65 17.30
C PHE A 28 15.47 -2.67 16.21
N ILE A 29 14.29 -3.27 16.49
CA ILE A 29 13.26 -3.35 15.46
C ILE A 29 12.62 -2.00 15.17
N ALA A 30 12.42 -1.15 16.17
CA ALA A 30 11.95 0.21 15.98
C ALA A 30 12.89 1.02 15.08
N PHE A 31 14.21 0.92 15.30
CA PHE A 31 15.20 1.54 14.41
C PHE A 31 15.16 0.93 13.00
N SER A 32 15.16 -0.40 12.91
CA SER A 32 15.26 -1.10 11.64
C SER A 32 14.03 -0.91 10.77
N SER A 33 12.81 -0.96 11.33
CA SER A 33 11.56 -0.75 10.60
C SER A 33 11.51 0.63 9.97
N ASN A 34 11.86 1.67 10.73
CA ASN A 34 11.88 3.06 10.25
C ASN A 34 12.91 3.32 9.13
N ILE A 35 13.90 2.44 8.94
CA ILE A 35 14.79 2.47 7.77
C ILE A 35 14.23 1.62 6.62
N LEU A 36 13.64 0.47 6.91
CA LEU A 36 13.17 -0.46 5.89
C LEU A 36 11.96 0.09 5.13
N PHE A 37 11.03 0.77 5.80
CA PHE A 37 9.82 1.31 5.16
C PHE A 37 10.14 2.26 3.99
N PRO A 38 10.86 3.36 4.17
CA PRO A 38 11.18 4.25 3.06
C PRO A 38 12.01 3.56 1.97
N VAL A 39 12.92 2.66 2.35
CA VAL A 39 13.74 1.91 1.38
C VAL A 39 12.87 1.01 0.50
N TYR A 40 11.90 0.27 1.06
CA TYR A 40 11.07 -0.64 0.30
C TYR A 40 10.01 0.09 -0.54
N ALA A 41 9.45 1.18 -0.02
CA ALA A 41 8.59 2.07 -0.79
C ALA A 41 9.35 2.66 -2.00
N LEU A 42 10.60 3.10 -1.80
CA LEU A 42 11.46 3.62 -2.87
C LEU A 42 11.79 2.54 -3.91
N ILE A 43 12.16 1.34 -3.50
CA ILE A 43 12.42 0.22 -4.42
C ILE A 43 11.19 -0.02 -5.30
N SER A 44 10.01 -0.09 -4.69
CA SER A 44 8.75 -0.31 -5.43
C SER A 44 8.46 0.83 -6.40
N ALA A 45 8.66 2.07 -5.99
CA ALA A 45 8.51 3.23 -6.85
C ALA A 45 9.47 3.20 -8.05
N ILE A 46 10.75 2.84 -7.83
CA ILE A 46 11.76 2.73 -8.90
C ILE A 46 11.34 1.68 -9.93
N PHE A 47 10.91 0.49 -9.51
CA PHE A 47 10.40 -0.54 -10.43
C PHE A 47 9.17 -0.03 -11.21
N GLY A 48 8.25 0.66 -10.54
CA GLY A 48 7.07 1.24 -11.18
C GLY A 48 7.41 2.30 -12.21
N PHE A 49 8.33 3.22 -11.91
CA PHE A 49 8.79 4.23 -12.87
C PHE A 49 9.54 3.61 -14.08
N ASP A 50 10.33 2.56 -13.84
CA ASP A 50 11.00 1.84 -14.95
C ASP A 50 9.97 1.23 -15.90
N VAL A 51 8.93 0.57 -15.37
CA VAL A 51 7.82 0.03 -16.16
C VAL A 51 7.07 1.16 -16.88
N ALA A 52 6.73 2.25 -16.20
CA ALA A 52 6.07 3.39 -16.81
C ALA A 52 6.85 3.94 -18.01
N ARG A 53 8.17 4.08 -17.87
CA ARG A 53 9.07 4.53 -18.94
C ARG A 53 9.06 3.56 -20.12
N ARG A 54 9.10 2.25 -19.86
CA ARG A 54 9.13 1.20 -20.89
C ARG A 54 7.83 1.08 -21.67
N TYR A 55 6.67 1.31 -21.03
CA TYR A 55 5.38 1.43 -21.72
C TYR A 55 5.22 2.76 -22.47
N GLY A 56 6.07 3.75 -22.17
CA GLY A 56 6.06 5.10 -22.74
C GLY A 56 5.15 6.03 -21.92
N LEU A 57 5.74 7.08 -21.35
CA LEU A 57 5.04 8.02 -20.45
C LEU A 57 3.83 8.74 -21.08
N ARG A 58 3.77 8.78 -22.44
CA ARG A 58 2.63 9.36 -23.16
C ARG A 58 1.52 8.35 -23.46
N SER A 59 1.74 7.07 -23.22
CA SER A 59 0.72 6.04 -23.40
C SER A 59 -0.17 5.97 -22.15
N LEU A 60 -1.42 5.53 -22.33
CA LEU A 60 -2.33 5.36 -21.18
C LEU A 60 -1.81 4.32 -20.17
N LEU A 61 -1.23 3.20 -20.63
CA LEU A 61 -0.63 2.21 -19.74
C LEU A 61 0.62 2.77 -19.02
N GLY A 62 1.46 3.52 -19.72
CA GLY A 62 2.58 4.21 -19.09
C GLY A 62 2.11 5.20 -18.02
N ALA A 63 1.02 5.92 -18.26
CA ALA A 63 0.43 6.81 -17.27
C ALA A 63 -0.13 6.03 -16.05
N VAL A 64 -0.76 4.86 -16.24
CA VAL A 64 -1.19 3.99 -15.13
C VAL A 64 0.00 3.71 -14.21
N PHE A 65 1.07 3.13 -14.76
CA PHE A 65 2.24 2.76 -13.96
C PHE A 65 2.96 3.97 -13.37
N PHE A 66 2.97 5.10 -14.09
CA PHE A 66 3.53 6.34 -13.57
C PHE A 66 2.80 6.82 -12.31
N PHE A 67 1.47 6.88 -12.33
CA PHE A 67 0.72 7.34 -11.16
C PHE A 67 0.75 6.35 -10.00
N LEU A 68 0.78 5.04 -10.25
CA LEU A 68 1.00 4.04 -9.20
C LEU A 68 2.40 4.19 -8.58
N ALA A 69 3.44 4.38 -9.40
CA ALA A 69 4.81 4.61 -8.91
C ALA A 69 4.95 5.95 -8.18
N LEU A 70 4.28 7.00 -8.67
CA LEU A 70 4.29 8.32 -8.04
C LEU A 70 3.65 8.26 -6.65
N GLY A 71 2.54 7.53 -6.49
CA GLY A 71 1.93 7.32 -5.18
C GLY A 71 2.89 6.65 -4.20
N LEU A 72 3.60 5.58 -4.63
CA LEU A 72 4.61 4.91 -3.81
C LEU A 72 5.79 5.82 -3.48
N PHE A 73 6.21 6.67 -4.40
CA PHE A 73 7.27 7.64 -4.16
C PHE A 73 6.84 8.72 -3.15
N ILE A 74 5.60 9.18 -3.24
CA ILE A 74 5.02 10.13 -2.27
C ILE A 74 4.91 9.46 -0.90
N TRP A 75 4.48 8.20 -0.82
CA TRP A 75 4.48 7.43 0.42
C TRP A 75 5.90 7.25 0.98
N CYS A 76 6.90 6.98 0.15
CA CYS A 76 8.30 6.95 0.59
C CYS A 76 8.71 8.24 1.30
N ILE A 77 8.25 9.41 0.82
CA ILE A 77 8.50 10.69 1.52
C ILE A 77 7.77 10.72 2.87
N GLY A 78 6.54 10.22 2.94
CA GLY A 78 5.80 10.07 4.19
C GLY A 78 6.55 9.21 5.20
N GLU A 79 7.06 8.05 4.76
CA GLU A 79 7.89 7.14 5.59
C GLU A 79 9.18 7.81 6.09
N ILE A 80 9.83 8.63 5.25
CA ILE A 80 10.99 9.41 5.66
C ILE A 80 10.62 10.43 6.74
N VAL A 81 9.50 11.13 6.56
CA VAL A 81 9.01 12.09 7.56
C VAL A 81 8.68 11.39 8.88
N TRP A 82 8.01 10.23 8.81
CA TRP A 82 7.75 9.39 9.99
C TRP A 82 9.05 9.00 10.70
N ALA A 83 10.00 8.45 9.95
CA ALA A 83 11.31 8.07 10.48
C ALA A 83 12.07 9.23 11.13
N ILE A 84 11.94 10.46 10.61
CA ILE A 84 12.54 11.67 11.23
C ILE A 84 11.93 11.93 12.61
N TYR A 85 10.60 11.82 12.77
CA TYR A 85 9.98 11.99 14.09
C TYR A 85 10.52 10.97 15.09
N VAL A 86 10.55 9.68 14.70
CA VAL A 86 10.95 8.59 15.58
C VAL A 86 12.46 8.60 15.84
N LEU A 87 13.29 8.65 14.79
CA LEU A 87 14.74 8.42 14.91
C LEU A 87 15.52 9.70 15.21
N ALA A 88 15.14 10.85 14.65
CA ALA A 88 15.90 12.08 14.83
C ALA A 88 15.38 12.90 16.02
N PHE A 89 14.07 12.97 16.19
CA PHE A 89 13.48 13.72 17.30
C PHE A 89 13.17 12.86 18.51
N SER A 90 13.17 11.53 18.37
CA SER A 90 12.83 10.58 19.44
C SER A 90 11.48 10.88 20.10
N ILE A 91 10.51 11.22 19.29
CA ILE A 91 9.12 11.50 19.72
C ILE A 91 8.15 10.55 19.03
N GLU A 92 7.06 10.25 19.70
CA GLU A 92 5.91 9.62 19.07
C GLU A 92 5.37 10.53 17.95
N VAL A 93 5.02 9.93 16.81
CA VAL A 93 4.53 10.71 15.66
C VAL A 93 3.15 11.28 16.00
N PRO A 94 2.99 12.61 16.01
CA PRO A 94 1.69 13.21 16.32
C PRO A 94 0.67 12.85 15.23
N PHE A 95 -0.56 12.70 15.60
CA PHE A 95 -1.67 12.54 14.66
C PHE A 95 -2.64 13.73 14.80
N PRO A 96 -2.87 14.51 13.73
CA PRO A 96 -2.21 14.48 12.42
C PRO A 96 -0.76 14.98 12.43
N SER A 97 0.04 14.49 11.48
CA SER A 97 1.43 14.89 11.28
C SER A 97 1.71 15.37 9.84
N LEU A 98 2.92 15.81 9.58
CA LEU A 98 3.34 16.11 8.21
C LEU A 98 3.38 14.85 7.32
N ALA A 99 3.59 13.66 7.89
CA ALA A 99 3.57 12.40 7.14
C ALA A 99 2.19 12.14 6.51
N ASP A 100 1.10 12.50 7.20
CA ASP A 100 -0.27 12.32 6.73
C ASP A 100 -0.55 13.09 5.43
N VAL A 101 0.08 14.25 5.23
CA VAL A 101 -0.04 15.01 3.98
C VAL A 101 0.47 14.19 2.80
N PHE A 102 1.59 13.48 2.99
CA PHE A 102 2.16 12.63 1.95
C PHE A 102 1.34 11.36 1.76
N TYR A 103 0.88 10.71 2.83
CA TYR A 103 0.07 9.50 2.71
C TYR A 103 -1.24 9.80 1.96
N ILE A 104 -2.00 10.82 2.35
CA ILE A 104 -3.25 11.20 1.66
C ILE A 104 -2.99 11.61 0.20
N THR A 105 -1.93 12.36 -0.08
CA THR A 105 -1.56 12.73 -1.46
C THR A 105 -1.20 11.49 -2.28
N GLY A 106 -0.53 10.51 -1.69
CA GLY A 106 -0.20 9.23 -2.32
C GLY A 106 -1.44 8.46 -2.75
N TYR A 107 -2.47 8.36 -1.90
CA TYR A 107 -3.77 7.78 -2.29
C TYR A 107 -4.37 8.49 -3.52
N GLY A 108 -4.33 9.83 -3.55
CA GLY A 108 -4.79 10.60 -4.71
C GLY A 108 -4.10 10.17 -6.00
N SER A 109 -2.79 9.93 -5.96
CA SER A 109 -2.03 9.42 -7.11
C SER A 109 -2.46 8.00 -7.50
N PHE A 110 -2.64 7.10 -6.54
CA PHE A 110 -3.13 5.73 -6.83
C PHE A 110 -4.51 5.76 -7.49
N PHE A 111 -5.44 6.57 -6.99
CA PHE A 111 -6.78 6.69 -7.58
C PHE A 111 -6.72 7.20 -9.02
N ILE A 112 -5.86 8.17 -9.33
CA ILE A 112 -5.64 8.61 -10.72
C ILE A 112 -5.14 7.43 -11.58
N GLY A 113 -4.15 6.68 -11.09
CA GLY A 113 -3.63 5.50 -11.77
C GLY A 113 -4.71 4.45 -12.05
N PHE A 114 -5.50 4.08 -11.04
CA PHE A 114 -6.60 3.13 -11.18
C PHE A 114 -7.74 3.66 -12.07
N PHE A 115 -8.03 4.95 -12.01
CA PHE A 115 -9.02 5.56 -12.88
C PHE A 115 -8.62 5.49 -14.37
N ILE A 116 -7.35 5.78 -14.67
CA ILE A 116 -6.80 5.62 -16.02
C ILE A 116 -6.84 4.14 -16.42
N PHE A 117 -6.50 3.22 -15.52
CA PHE A 117 -6.59 1.79 -15.73
C PHE A 117 -8.00 1.36 -16.14
N MET A 118 -9.02 1.77 -15.39
CA MET A 118 -10.41 1.48 -15.73
C MET A 118 -10.78 2.03 -17.12
N LYS A 119 -10.29 3.21 -17.48
CA LYS A 119 -10.52 3.79 -18.82
C LYS A 119 -9.86 2.96 -19.93
N VAL A 120 -8.65 2.42 -19.69
CA VAL A 120 -7.95 1.55 -20.65
C VAL A 120 -8.72 0.26 -20.89
N PHE A 121 -9.22 -0.35 -19.82
CA PHE A 121 -9.88 -1.66 -19.89
C PHE A 121 -11.41 -1.59 -19.86
N ARG A 122 -12.00 -0.42 -20.17
CA ARG A 122 -13.43 -0.15 -20.07
C ARG A 122 -14.35 -1.20 -20.72
N TYR A 123 -13.90 -1.84 -21.78
CA TYR A 123 -14.69 -2.85 -22.50
C TYR A 123 -14.83 -4.17 -21.72
N VAL A 124 -13.88 -4.47 -20.83
CA VAL A 124 -13.92 -5.65 -19.94
C VAL A 124 -14.90 -5.43 -18.79
N PHE A 125 -15.10 -4.17 -18.36
CA PHE A 125 -15.98 -3.82 -17.25
C PHE A 125 -17.48 -3.86 -17.56
N SER A 126 -17.88 -4.16 -18.80
CA SER A 126 -19.29 -4.34 -19.13
C SER A 126 -19.90 -5.62 -18.55
N GLU A 127 -19.06 -6.54 -18.03
CA GLU A 127 -19.52 -7.82 -17.48
C GLU A 127 -19.89 -7.69 -15.99
N ARG A 128 -21.15 -8.05 -15.67
CA ARG A 128 -21.67 -8.09 -14.29
C ARG A 128 -20.82 -8.95 -13.36
N ALA A 129 -20.17 -9.97 -13.88
CA ALA A 129 -19.26 -10.86 -13.15
C ALA A 129 -18.04 -10.14 -12.53
N ILE A 130 -17.65 -8.96 -13.04
CA ILE A 130 -16.56 -8.16 -12.51
C ILE A 130 -17.09 -7.08 -11.56
N ILE A 131 -18.12 -6.37 -11.97
CA ILE A 131 -18.65 -5.22 -11.23
C ILE A 131 -19.24 -5.65 -9.88
N VAL A 132 -20.04 -6.71 -9.86
CA VAL A 132 -20.78 -7.12 -8.65
C VAL A 132 -19.86 -7.52 -7.50
N PRO A 133 -18.86 -8.43 -7.67
CA PRO A 133 -17.95 -8.77 -6.58
C PRO A 133 -17.15 -7.59 -6.07
N SER A 134 -16.77 -6.66 -6.94
CA SER A 134 -15.99 -5.47 -6.59
C SER A 134 -16.79 -4.49 -5.73
N ILE A 135 -18.04 -4.23 -6.12
CA ILE A 135 -18.95 -3.41 -5.32
C ILE A 135 -19.20 -4.10 -3.96
N VAL A 136 -19.47 -5.40 -3.96
CA VAL A 136 -19.73 -6.16 -2.73
C VAL A 136 -18.51 -6.12 -1.80
N SER A 137 -17.29 -6.32 -2.32
CA SER A 137 -16.06 -6.24 -1.50
C SER A 137 -15.85 -4.84 -0.91
N GLY A 138 -16.02 -3.79 -1.71
CA GLY A 138 -15.92 -2.42 -1.23
C GLY A 138 -16.96 -2.09 -0.16
N LEU A 139 -18.23 -2.50 -0.37
CA LEU A 139 -19.29 -2.28 0.60
C LEU A 139 -19.08 -3.07 1.90
N LEU A 140 -18.57 -4.31 1.82
CA LEU A 140 -18.24 -5.11 3.01
C LEU A 140 -17.14 -4.46 3.83
N ILE A 141 -16.06 -4.00 3.19
CA ILE A 141 -14.95 -3.33 3.88
C ILE A 141 -15.44 -2.02 4.50
N LEU A 142 -16.20 -1.21 3.75
CA LEU A 142 -16.81 0.02 4.28
C LEU A 142 -17.74 -0.28 5.46
N ALA A 143 -18.54 -1.32 5.39
CA ALA A 143 -19.41 -1.70 6.50
C ALA A 143 -18.60 -2.11 7.73
N ILE A 144 -17.61 -2.99 7.56
CA ILE A 144 -16.76 -3.42 8.68
C ILE A 144 -16.07 -2.21 9.32
N THR A 145 -15.41 -1.37 8.53
CA THR A 145 -14.70 -0.18 9.06
C THR A 145 -15.64 0.83 9.71
N SER A 146 -16.83 1.03 9.13
CA SER A 146 -17.85 1.94 9.71
C SER A 146 -18.38 1.47 11.06
N PHE A 147 -18.47 0.17 11.31
CA PHE A 147 -18.97 -0.37 12.56
C PHE A 147 -17.88 -0.63 13.62
N THR A 148 -16.62 -0.81 13.19
CA THR A 148 -15.52 -1.16 14.11
C THR A 148 -14.57 0.01 14.37
N VAL A 149 -14.14 0.71 13.33
CA VAL A 149 -13.08 1.72 13.39
C VAL A 149 -13.65 3.12 13.61
N VAL A 150 -14.66 3.50 12.83
CA VAL A 150 -15.15 4.89 12.81
C VAL A 150 -15.71 5.36 14.16
N PRO A 151 -16.54 4.60 14.90
CA PRO A 151 -17.05 5.05 16.19
C PRO A 151 -15.96 5.31 17.21
N GLU A 152 -14.95 4.43 17.27
CA GLU A 152 -13.84 4.52 18.20
C GLU A 152 -12.93 5.70 17.84
N ALA A 153 -12.63 5.88 16.54
CA ALA A 153 -11.87 7.00 16.03
C ALA A 153 -12.51 8.35 16.39
N PHE A 154 -13.82 8.47 16.24
CA PHE A 154 -14.55 9.67 16.66
C PHE A 154 -14.52 9.90 18.16
N ALA A 155 -14.66 8.85 18.95
CA ALA A 155 -14.66 8.94 20.42
C ALA A 155 -13.30 9.39 20.97
N GLN A 156 -12.20 9.05 20.30
CA GLN A 156 -10.83 9.37 20.72
C GLN A 156 -10.29 10.67 20.11
N SER A 157 -10.91 11.19 19.05
CA SER A 157 -10.43 12.41 18.37
C SER A 157 -10.56 13.65 19.22
N SER A 158 -9.49 14.44 19.33
CA SER A 158 -9.45 15.69 20.08
C SER A 158 -9.99 16.89 19.31
N ASN A 159 -10.01 16.82 17.97
CA ASN A 159 -10.45 17.88 17.08
C ASN A 159 -11.02 17.34 15.76
N ILE A 160 -11.67 18.24 14.99
CA ILE A 160 -12.34 17.86 13.74
C ILE A 160 -11.40 17.35 12.66
N VAL A 161 -10.16 17.85 12.59
CA VAL A 161 -9.18 17.43 11.57
C VAL A 161 -8.76 15.99 11.84
N GLU A 162 -8.47 15.68 13.08
CA GLU A 162 -8.15 14.33 13.54
C GLU A 162 -9.30 13.36 13.24
N ALA A 163 -10.55 13.73 13.59
CA ALA A 163 -11.72 12.89 13.29
C ALA A 163 -11.93 12.67 11.79
N VAL A 164 -11.74 13.70 10.96
CA VAL A 164 -11.86 13.58 9.51
C VAL A 164 -10.79 12.65 8.92
N LEU A 165 -9.54 12.79 9.34
CA LEU A 165 -8.46 11.92 8.87
C LEU A 165 -8.64 10.47 9.33
N ALA A 166 -9.05 10.27 10.59
CA ALA A 166 -9.33 8.96 11.16
C ALA A 166 -10.41 8.17 10.38
N VAL A 167 -11.36 8.87 9.78
CA VAL A 167 -12.37 8.27 8.89
C VAL A 167 -11.85 8.16 7.46
N ALA A 168 -11.07 9.14 7.00
CA ALA A 168 -10.59 9.18 5.61
C ALA A 168 -9.68 7.99 5.29
N TYR A 169 -8.76 7.60 6.19
CA TYR A 169 -7.86 6.48 5.97
C TYR A 169 -8.60 5.17 5.66
N PRO A 170 -9.47 4.63 6.53
CA PRO A 170 -10.20 3.40 6.22
C PRO A 170 -11.06 3.49 4.97
N MET A 171 -11.57 4.67 4.64
CA MET A 171 -12.33 4.88 3.39
C MET A 171 -11.43 4.80 2.16
N HIS A 172 -10.23 5.39 2.20
CA HIS A 172 -9.26 5.28 1.11
C HIS A 172 -8.80 3.83 0.92
N ASP A 173 -8.54 3.11 2.01
CA ASP A 173 -8.13 1.70 1.98
C ASP A 173 -9.22 0.81 1.39
N ALA A 174 -10.47 0.99 1.81
CA ALA A 174 -11.61 0.27 1.25
C ALA A 174 -11.74 0.52 -0.26
N ALA A 175 -11.59 1.77 -0.70
CA ALA A 175 -11.62 2.13 -2.10
C ALA A 175 -10.44 1.54 -2.87
N LEU A 176 -9.23 1.58 -2.31
CA LEU A 176 -8.02 1.01 -2.92
C LEU A 176 -8.15 -0.50 -3.10
N ILE A 177 -8.62 -1.22 -2.07
CA ILE A 177 -8.86 -2.67 -2.14
C ILE A 177 -9.92 -2.98 -3.20
N ALA A 178 -11.03 -2.26 -3.22
CA ALA A 178 -12.08 -2.47 -4.24
C ALA A 178 -11.54 -2.28 -5.67
N LEU A 179 -10.76 -1.24 -5.91
CA LEU A 179 -10.14 -0.98 -7.21
C LEU A 179 -9.10 -2.05 -7.57
N ALA A 180 -8.32 -2.54 -6.61
CA ALA A 180 -7.37 -3.62 -6.81
C ALA A 180 -8.09 -4.94 -7.16
N VAL A 181 -9.20 -5.27 -6.49
CA VAL A 181 -10.03 -6.44 -6.82
C VAL A 181 -10.57 -6.33 -8.25
N ILE A 182 -11.10 -5.17 -8.64
CA ILE A 182 -11.55 -4.92 -10.02
C ILE A 182 -10.43 -5.19 -11.02
N ALA A 183 -9.26 -4.59 -10.79
CA ALA A 183 -8.11 -4.73 -11.68
C ALA A 183 -7.62 -6.17 -11.76
N LEU A 184 -7.63 -6.92 -10.64
CA LEU A 184 -7.26 -8.32 -10.61
C LEU A 184 -8.17 -9.19 -11.48
N MET A 185 -9.47 -8.95 -11.43
CA MET A 185 -10.44 -9.71 -12.23
C MET A 185 -10.25 -9.51 -13.73
N VAL A 186 -9.76 -8.35 -14.17
CA VAL A 186 -9.46 -8.08 -15.59
C VAL A 186 -8.39 -9.03 -16.13
N PHE A 187 -7.42 -9.39 -15.30
CA PHE A 187 -6.27 -10.21 -15.73
C PHE A 187 -6.40 -11.68 -15.37
N TRP A 188 -7.49 -12.09 -14.72
CA TRP A 188 -7.68 -13.46 -14.26
C TRP A 188 -7.56 -14.47 -15.41
N GLY A 189 -6.60 -15.40 -15.31
CA GLY A 189 -6.35 -16.42 -16.32
C GLY A 189 -5.52 -16.00 -17.55
N GLY A 190 -5.11 -14.71 -17.64
CA GLY A 190 -4.29 -14.20 -18.74
C GLY A 190 -2.79 -14.39 -18.55
N LYS A 191 -2.00 -14.25 -19.63
CA LYS A 191 -0.52 -14.34 -19.57
C LYS A 191 0.12 -13.27 -18.66
N LEU A 192 -0.48 -12.11 -18.55
CA LEU A 192 -0.03 -11.02 -17.68
C LEU A 192 -0.53 -11.15 -16.24
N ALA A 193 -1.36 -12.16 -15.94
CA ALA A 193 -2.01 -12.33 -14.65
C ALA A 193 -1.01 -12.34 -13.49
N LYS A 194 0.16 -12.97 -13.65
CA LYS A 194 1.12 -13.13 -12.56
C LYS A 194 1.66 -11.78 -12.06
N GLY A 195 2.11 -10.90 -12.95
CA GLY A 195 2.63 -9.60 -12.56
C GLY A 195 1.55 -8.72 -11.92
N TRP A 196 0.36 -8.68 -12.55
CA TRP A 196 -0.77 -7.95 -11.98
C TRP A 196 -1.25 -8.54 -10.65
N LEU A 197 -1.22 -9.87 -10.51
CA LEU A 197 -1.56 -10.53 -9.24
C LEU A 197 -0.66 -10.02 -8.10
N TYR A 198 0.66 -10.03 -8.28
CA TYR A 198 1.58 -9.52 -7.26
C TYR A 198 1.35 -8.03 -6.96
N LEU A 199 1.24 -7.20 -8.01
CA LEU A 199 1.04 -5.76 -7.84
C LEU A 199 -0.24 -5.45 -7.06
N LEU A 200 -1.35 -6.07 -7.45
CA LEU A 200 -2.66 -5.81 -6.85
C LEU A 200 -2.79 -6.45 -5.47
N THR A 201 -2.18 -7.63 -5.26
CA THR A 201 -2.07 -8.22 -3.92
C THR A 201 -1.30 -7.31 -2.96
N GLY A 202 -0.24 -6.64 -3.44
CA GLY A 202 0.46 -5.64 -2.65
C GLY A 202 -0.46 -4.50 -2.19
N PHE A 203 -1.23 -3.89 -3.10
CA PHE A 203 -2.19 -2.84 -2.75
C PHE A 203 -3.30 -3.33 -1.80
N MET A 204 -3.84 -4.52 -2.04
CA MET A 204 -4.85 -5.12 -1.16
C MET A 204 -4.30 -5.39 0.24
N LEU A 205 -3.07 -5.91 0.31
CA LEU A 205 -2.42 -6.20 1.58
C LEU A 205 -2.14 -4.92 2.36
N THR A 206 -1.67 -3.85 1.72
CA THR A 206 -1.50 -2.54 2.37
C THR A 206 -2.79 -2.08 3.02
N GLY A 207 -3.88 -1.94 2.26
CA GLY A 207 -5.13 -1.45 2.81
C GLY A 207 -5.73 -2.35 3.90
N LEU A 208 -5.53 -3.68 3.82
CA LEU A 208 -5.96 -4.58 4.90
C LEU A 208 -5.12 -4.37 6.18
N VAL A 209 -3.81 -4.22 6.03
CA VAL A 209 -2.91 -4.00 7.18
C VAL A 209 -3.19 -2.66 7.82
N ASP A 210 -3.44 -1.60 7.03
CA ASP A 210 -3.80 -0.27 7.52
C ASP A 210 -5.04 -0.33 8.43
N ILE A 211 -6.10 -1.04 7.99
CA ILE A 211 -7.33 -1.22 8.77
C ILE A 211 -7.05 -1.97 10.08
N PHE A 212 -6.28 -3.07 10.03
CA PHE A 212 -5.95 -3.85 11.23
C PHE A 212 -5.03 -3.08 12.16
N TYR A 213 -4.00 -2.41 11.63
CA TYR A 213 -3.05 -1.63 12.41
C TYR A 213 -3.78 -0.52 13.14
N TYR A 214 -4.61 0.26 12.45
CA TYR A 214 -5.38 1.33 13.04
C TYR A 214 -6.35 0.84 14.13
N TYR A 215 -7.03 -0.28 13.90
CA TYR A 215 -7.88 -0.90 14.91
C TYR A 215 -7.12 -1.32 16.18
N TYR A 216 -5.95 -1.95 16.01
CA TYR A 216 -5.10 -2.34 17.14
C TYR A 216 -4.47 -1.12 17.83
N ASP A 217 -4.19 -0.05 17.09
CA ASP A 217 -3.70 1.21 17.63
C ASP A 217 -4.74 1.86 18.56
N LEU A 218 -6.00 1.95 18.13
CA LEU A 218 -7.12 2.41 18.97
C LEU A 218 -7.28 1.60 20.26
N LEU A 219 -6.86 0.34 20.28
CA LEU A 219 -6.87 -0.51 21.47
C LEU A 219 -5.60 -0.35 22.33
N GLY A 220 -4.65 0.47 21.92
CA GLY A 220 -3.36 0.65 22.60
C GLY A 220 -2.46 -0.57 22.55
N LEU A 221 -2.59 -1.42 21.52
CA LEU A 221 -1.86 -2.68 21.37
C LEU A 221 -0.68 -2.56 20.41
N ILE A 222 -0.53 -1.42 19.73
CA ILE A 222 0.56 -1.16 18.76
C ILE A 222 1.78 -0.53 19.45
N TRP A 223 2.94 -0.82 18.92
CA TRP A 223 4.22 -0.17 19.26
C TRP A 223 5.11 -0.15 18.02
N GLU A 224 6.07 0.76 17.95
CA GLU A 224 7.06 0.83 16.86
C GLU A 224 7.80 -0.51 16.69
N GLY A 225 7.74 -1.08 15.48
CA GLY A 225 8.25 -2.42 15.19
C GLY A 225 7.28 -3.54 15.52
N HIS A 226 5.97 -3.25 15.63
CA HIS A 226 4.95 -4.28 15.83
C HIS A 226 4.95 -5.29 14.66
N PRO A 227 4.76 -6.61 14.90
CA PRO A 227 4.82 -7.63 13.85
C PRO A 227 3.87 -7.42 12.65
N LEU A 228 2.76 -6.70 12.83
CA LEU A 228 1.87 -6.31 11.71
C LEU A 228 2.59 -5.47 10.66
N GLU A 229 3.55 -4.65 11.07
CA GLU A 229 4.31 -3.79 10.16
C GLU A 229 5.10 -4.58 9.11
N LEU A 230 5.50 -5.83 9.41
CA LEU A 230 6.15 -6.73 8.47
C LEU A 230 5.30 -6.96 7.21
N LEU A 231 3.98 -6.92 7.35
CA LEU A 231 3.07 -7.10 6.22
C LEU A 231 3.08 -5.90 5.26
N TRP A 232 3.33 -4.67 5.75
CA TRP A 232 3.55 -3.52 4.88
C TRP A 232 4.84 -3.67 4.08
N LEU A 233 5.93 -4.15 4.70
CA LEU A 233 7.17 -4.42 3.96
C LEU A 233 6.95 -5.47 2.87
N PHE A 234 6.20 -6.53 3.17
CA PHE A 234 5.85 -7.53 2.17
C PHE A 234 4.94 -6.97 1.07
N SER A 235 4.05 -6.03 1.38
CA SER A 235 3.21 -5.38 0.38
C SER A 235 4.05 -4.57 -0.61
N TYR A 236 5.02 -3.78 -0.14
CA TYR A 236 5.96 -3.07 -1.01
C TYR A 236 6.76 -4.02 -1.89
N LEU A 237 7.29 -5.13 -1.34
CA LEU A 237 8.02 -6.12 -2.12
C LEU A 237 7.13 -6.83 -3.15
N ALA A 238 5.88 -7.10 -2.80
CA ALA A 238 4.91 -7.66 -3.74
C ALA A 238 4.63 -6.68 -4.89
N MET A 239 4.48 -5.38 -4.60
CA MET A 239 4.31 -4.35 -5.65
C MET A 239 5.54 -4.25 -6.54
N ALA A 240 6.76 -4.25 -5.97
CA ALA A 240 8.01 -4.26 -6.73
C ALA A 240 8.11 -5.47 -7.65
N LYS A 241 7.77 -6.67 -7.13
CA LYS A 241 7.71 -7.91 -7.92
C LYS A 241 6.66 -7.82 -9.01
N GLY A 242 5.50 -7.26 -8.71
CA GLY A 242 4.42 -7.06 -9.66
C GLY A 242 4.84 -6.18 -10.82
N PHE A 243 5.42 -5.03 -10.58
CA PHE A 243 5.96 -4.16 -11.63
C PHE A 243 6.99 -4.88 -12.51
N HIS A 244 7.94 -5.57 -11.89
CA HIS A 244 8.95 -6.34 -12.61
C HIS A 244 8.32 -7.41 -13.52
N ASP A 245 7.36 -8.20 -13.00
CA ASP A 245 6.76 -9.31 -13.75
C ASP A 245 5.78 -8.85 -14.85
N VAL A 246 5.10 -7.71 -14.66
CA VAL A 246 4.25 -7.12 -15.71
C VAL A 246 5.08 -6.80 -16.96
N TRP A 247 6.32 -6.38 -16.79
CA TRP A 247 7.20 -6.12 -17.91
C TRP A 247 7.69 -7.41 -18.59
N ILE A 248 8.22 -8.35 -17.80
CA ILE A 248 8.75 -9.63 -18.33
C ILE A 248 7.67 -10.46 -19.03
N GLY A 249 6.44 -10.45 -18.52
CA GLY A 249 5.33 -11.20 -19.12
C GLY A 249 4.90 -10.70 -20.51
N ARG A 250 5.48 -9.59 -20.98
CA ARG A 250 5.27 -9.03 -22.33
C ARG A 250 6.28 -9.57 -23.35
N GLU A 251 7.48 -9.96 -22.91
CA GLU A 251 8.52 -10.57 -23.73
C GLU A 251 8.21 -12.08 -23.96
#